data_3efdbb4cfeae9b9a747bbd3f085f5652
#
_entry.id   3efdbb4cfeae9b9a747bbd3f085f5652
#
_cell.length_a   1.000
_cell.length_b   1.000
_cell.length_c   1.000
_cell.angle_alpha   90.00
_cell.angle_beta   90.00
_cell.angle_gamma   90.00
#
_symmetry.space_group_name_H-M   'P 1'
#
loop_
_entity.id
_entity.type
_entity.pdbx_description
1 polymer ?
#
loop_
_entity_poly.entity_id
_entity_poly.type
_entity_poly.pdbx_seq_one_letter_code
_entity_poly.pdbx_strand_id
1 'polypeptide(L)'
;MQEMMDAEEKVLYNHLECVKQEAQLITVEGEIITRLEHAMSEGESYDMKEYLNTAEEIAEQKLKMYTALLEDVKRFKTKYASKL
;
A
#
# COMPACT_ATOMS: atom_id res chain seq x y z
N MET A 1 4.55 -29.66 9.91
CA MET A 1 5.12 -29.41 8.56
C MET A 1 4.09 -28.77 7.63
N GLN A 2 2.95 -29.46 7.41
CA GLN A 2 1.93 -28.93 6.50
C GLN A 2 1.37 -27.57 6.96
N GLU A 3 1.11 -27.42 8.24
CA GLU A 3 0.61 -26.18 8.81
C GLU A 3 1.54 -25.00 8.55
N MET A 4 2.83 -25.21 8.73
CA MET A 4 3.83 -24.18 8.48
C MET A 4 3.92 -23.80 7.01
N MET A 5 3.86 -24.79 6.12
CA MET A 5 3.89 -24.56 4.67
C MET A 5 2.67 -23.75 4.22
N ASP A 6 1.49 -24.10 4.72
CA ASP A 6 0.27 -23.36 4.41
C ASP A 6 0.34 -21.93 4.92
N ALA A 7 0.92 -21.74 6.10
CA ALA A 7 1.10 -20.39 6.68
C ALA A 7 2.10 -19.56 5.86
N GLU A 8 3.18 -20.19 5.38
CA GLU A 8 4.15 -19.52 4.49
C GLU A 8 3.48 -19.05 3.21
N GLU A 9 2.70 -19.93 2.57
CA GLU A 9 1.99 -19.58 1.34
C GLU A 9 1.03 -18.42 1.57
N LYS A 10 0.33 -18.42 2.69
CA LYS A 10 -0.62 -17.36 3.04
C LYS A 10 0.08 -16.03 3.23
N VAL A 11 1.22 -16.01 3.93
CA VAL A 11 2.00 -14.78 4.13
C VAL A 11 2.47 -14.24 2.79
N LEU A 12 3.00 -15.10 1.93
CA LEU A 12 3.45 -14.70 0.60
C LEU A 12 2.30 -14.17 -0.25
N TYR A 13 1.15 -14.84 -0.22
CA TYR A 13 -0.02 -14.41 -0.96
C TYR A 13 -0.49 -13.03 -0.48
N ASN A 14 -0.60 -12.85 0.84
CA ASN A 14 -1.04 -11.57 1.40
C ASN A 14 -0.07 -10.44 1.06
N HIS A 15 1.23 -10.73 1.08
CA HIS A 15 2.25 -9.77 0.70
C HIS A 15 2.12 -9.40 -0.78
N LEU A 16 1.95 -10.39 -1.66
CA LEU A 16 1.77 -10.14 -3.09
C LEU A 16 0.54 -9.28 -3.36
N GLU A 17 -0.58 -9.57 -2.70
CA GLU A 17 -1.80 -8.76 -2.85
C GLU A 17 -1.57 -7.32 -2.38
N CYS A 18 -0.83 -7.15 -1.30
CA CYS A 18 -0.48 -5.81 -0.81
C CYS A 18 0.34 -5.04 -1.85
N VAL A 19 1.32 -5.69 -2.47
CA VAL A 19 2.15 -5.09 -3.52
C VAL A 19 1.32 -4.69 -4.73
N LYS A 20 0.37 -5.55 -5.13
CA LYS A 20 -0.52 -5.25 -6.26
C LYS A 20 -1.40 -4.05 -5.99
N GLN A 21 -1.98 -3.97 -4.79
CA GLN A 21 -2.81 -2.84 -4.39
C GLN A 21 -1.99 -1.56 -4.32
N GLU A 22 -0.78 -1.64 -3.78
CA GLU A 22 0.13 -0.50 -3.72
C GLU A 22 0.46 0.02 -5.12
N ALA A 23 0.72 -0.89 -6.07
CA ALA A 23 1.02 -0.51 -7.45
C ALA A 23 -0.13 0.27 -8.09
N GLN A 24 -1.38 -0.15 -7.83
CA GLN A 24 -2.56 0.57 -8.31
C GLN A 24 -2.66 1.96 -7.68
N LEU A 25 -2.44 2.06 -6.39
CA LEU A 25 -2.48 3.35 -5.68
C LEU A 25 -1.39 4.30 -6.16
N ILE A 26 -0.18 3.78 -6.40
CA ILE A 26 0.94 4.57 -6.90
C ILE A 26 0.62 5.13 -8.30
N THR A 27 -0.04 4.34 -9.14
CA THR A 27 -0.45 4.80 -10.47
C THR A 27 -1.42 5.98 -10.37
N VAL A 28 -2.43 5.86 -9.51
CA VAL A 28 -3.41 6.94 -9.29
C VAL A 28 -2.72 8.18 -8.71
N GLU A 29 -1.85 7.99 -7.72
CA GLU A 29 -1.08 9.09 -7.13
C GLU A 29 -0.24 9.82 -8.18
N GLY A 30 0.46 9.05 -9.02
CA GLY A 30 1.27 9.64 -10.08
C GLY A 30 0.45 10.50 -11.02
N GLU A 31 -0.76 10.03 -11.38
CA GLU A 31 -1.65 10.76 -12.26
C GLU A 31 -2.12 12.08 -11.64
N ILE A 32 -2.54 12.08 -10.38
CA ILE A 32 -3.04 13.31 -9.74
C ILE A 32 -1.91 14.31 -9.51
N ILE A 33 -0.73 13.85 -9.15
CA ILE A 33 0.44 14.72 -8.98
C ILE A 33 0.83 15.35 -10.32
N THR A 34 0.87 14.55 -11.38
CA THR A 34 1.23 15.04 -12.72
C THR A 34 0.23 16.08 -13.21
N ARG A 35 -1.07 15.84 -13.00
CA ARG A 35 -2.10 16.82 -13.39
C ARG A 35 -1.97 18.12 -12.62
N LEU A 36 -1.69 18.03 -11.31
CA LEU A 36 -1.53 19.22 -10.47
C LEU A 36 -0.30 20.01 -10.92
N GLU A 37 0.84 19.34 -11.11
CA GLU A 37 2.07 20.00 -11.58
C GLU A 37 1.87 20.67 -12.93
N HIS A 38 1.16 20.03 -13.85
CA HIS A 38 0.86 20.59 -15.16
C HIS A 38 0.01 21.86 -15.02
N ALA A 39 -1.07 21.80 -14.23
CA ALA A 39 -1.94 22.95 -14.00
C ALA A 39 -1.17 24.12 -13.40
N MET A 40 -0.31 23.86 -12.41
CA MET A 40 0.50 24.90 -11.79
C MET A 40 1.49 25.51 -12.79
N SER A 41 2.12 24.67 -13.61
CA SER A 41 3.09 25.09 -14.63
C SER A 41 2.46 25.96 -15.70
N GLU A 42 1.23 25.63 -16.13
CA GLU A 42 0.52 26.35 -17.18
C GLU A 42 -0.29 27.53 -16.65
N GLY A 43 -0.26 27.77 -15.34
CA GLY A 43 -1.07 28.85 -14.75
C GLY A 43 -2.54 28.56 -14.77
N GLU A 44 -2.94 27.29 -14.92
CA GLU A 44 -4.34 26.89 -14.92
C GLU A 44 -4.90 26.81 -13.50
N SER A 45 -6.23 26.88 -13.43
CA SER A 45 -6.95 26.72 -12.18
C SER A 45 -6.82 25.27 -11.68
N TYR A 46 -6.63 25.08 -10.37
CA TYR A 46 -6.59 23.75 -9.76
C TYR A 46 -7.24 23.79 -8.38
N ASP A 47 -7.73 22.62 -7.95
CA ASP A 47 -8.38 22.48 -6.64
C ASP A 47 -7.42 21.77 -5.66
N MET A 48 -6.75 22.57 -4.85
CA MET A 48 -5.80 22.07 -3.86
C MET A 48 -6.48 21.24 -2.77
N LYS A 49 -7.72 21.60 -2.42
CA LYS A 49 -8.49 20.87 -1.42
C LYS A 49 -8.81 19.46 -1.89
N GLU A 50 -9.22 19.33 -3.15
CA GLU A 50 -9.49 18.00 -3.75
C GLU A 50 -8.22 17.14 -3.75
N TYR A 51 -7.10 17.73 -4.16
CA TYR A 51 -5.81 17.02 -4.15
C TYR A 51 -5.47 16.53 -2.75
N LEU A 52 -5.57 17.41 -1.75
CA LEU A 52 -5.22 17.07 -0.37
C LEU A 52 -6.12 15.97 0.19
N ASN A 53 -7.42 16.03 -0.10
CA ASN A 53 -8.35 14.99 0.35
C ASN A 53 -8.03 13.64 -0.28
N THR A 54 -7.73 13.62 -1.58
CA THR A 54 -7.37 12.39 -2.28
C THR A 54 -6.05 11.83 -1.76
N ALA A 55 -5.05 12.68 -1.56
CA ALA A 55 -3.76 12.26 -1.02
C ALA A 55 -3.90 11.68 0.38
N GLU A 56 -4.74 12.28 1.21
CA GLU A 56 -5.01 11.78 2.56
C GLU A 56 -5.67 10.41 2.52
N GLU A 57 -6.69 10.22 1.68
CA GLU A 57 -7.36 8.93 1.52
C GLU A 57 -6.40 7.83 1.07
N ILE A 58 -5.55 8.13 0.09
CA ILE A 58 -4.57 7.17 -0.42
C ILE A 58 -3.55 6.83 0.67
N ALA A 59 -3.05 7.83 1.40
CA ALA A 59 -2.11 7.61 2.49
C ALA A 59 -2.71 6.74 3.59
N GLU A 60 -3.98 6.95 3.93
CA GLU A 60 -4.68 6.14 4.92
C GLU A 60 -4.84 4.70 4.46
N GLN A 61 -5.17 4.48 3.17
CA GLN A 61 -5.26 3.14 2.60
C GLN A 61 -3.92 2.42 2.66
N LYS A 62 -2.84 3.09 2.29
CA LYS A 62 -1.49 2.54 2.37
C LYS A 62 -1.12 2.17 3.80
N LEU A 63 -1.43 3.05 4.74
CA LEU A 63 -1.12 2.81 6.15
C LEU A 63 -1.83 1.55 6.64
N LYS A 64 -3.11 1.37 6.31
CA LYS A 64 -3.87 0.17 6.67
C LYS A 64 -3.26 -1.09 6.07
N MET A 65 -2.89 -1.04 4.79
CA MET A 65 -2.29 -2.17 4.09
C MET A 65 -0.97 -2.58 4.73
N TYR A 66 -0.10 -1.61 4.99
CA TYR A 66 1.21 -1.88 5.58
C TYR A 66 1.11 -2.31 7.03
N THR A 67 0.17 -1.77 7.78
CA THR A 67 -0.07 -2.20 9.16
C THR A 67 -0.49 -3.66 9.19
N ALA A 68 -1.42 -4.06 8.32
CA ALA A 68 -1.87 -5.46 8.24
C ALA A 68 -0.73 -6.39 7.81
N LEU A 69 0.06 -5.98 6.82
CA LEU A 69 1.20 -6.76 6.36
C LEU A 69 2.24 -6.93 7.48
N LEU A 70 2.55 -5.86 8.18
CA LEU A 70 3.52 -5.90 9.27
C LEU A 70 3.06 -6.85 10.39
N GLU A 71 1.78 -6.80 10.74
CA GLU A 71 1.20 -7.69 11.74
C GLU A 71 1.29 -9.17 11.31
N ASP A 72 1.00 -9.46 10.05
CA ASP A 72 1.11 -10.81 9.49
C ASP A 72 2.54 -11.32 9.59
N VAL A 73 3.49 -10.52 9.15
CA VAL A 73 4.92 -10.88 9.16
C VAL A 73 5.40 -11.14 10.60
N LYS A 74 5.06 -10.24 11.52
CA LYS A 74 5.44 -10.38 12.92
C LYS A 74 4.83 -11.63 13.56
N ARG A 75 3.58 -11.88 13.27
CA ARG A 75 2.86 -13.05 13.79
C ARG A 75 3.51 -14.35 13.31
N PHE A 76 3.85 -14.41 12.04
CA PHE A 76 4.53 -15.57 11.47
C PHE A 76 5.91 -15.77 12.09
N LYS A 77 6.69 -14.71 12.19
CA LYS A 77 8.03 -14.77 12.81
C LYS A 77 7.96 -15.28 14.24
N THR A 78 7.00 -14.81 15.01
CA THR A 78 6.82 -15.21 16.40
C THR A 78 6.41 -16.68 16.49
N LYS A 79 5.45 -17.10 15.70
CA LYS A 79 4.90 -18.46 15.74
C LYS A 79 5.94 -19.51 15.31
N TYR A 80 6.75 -19.20 14.31
CA TYR A 80 7.69 -20.17 13.73
C TYR A 80 9.16 -19.80 13.97
N ALA A 81 9.44 -18.99 14.97
CA ALA A 81 10.80 -18.48 15.26
C ALA A 81 11.84 -19.60 15.37
N SER A 82 11.49 -20.71 16.01
CA SER A 82 12.41 -21.81 16.21
C SER A 82 12.72 -22.60 14.93
N LYS A 83 11.96 -22.36 13.86
CA LYS A 83 12.11 -23.07 12.59
C LYS A 83 12.71 -22.19 11.48
N LEU A 84 12.90 -20.93 11.77
CA LEU A 84 13.51 -19.98 10.85
C LEU A 84 15.01 -19.87 11.11
#